data_2dd766c81f98d76abca0b925153b305c
#
_entry.id   2dd766c81f98d76abca0b925153b305c
#
_cell.length_a   1.000
_cell.length_b   1.000
_cell.length_c   1.000
_cell.angle_alpha   90.00
_cell.angle_beta   90.00
_cell.angle_gamma   90.00
#
_symmetry.space_group_name_H-M   'P 1'
#
loop_
_entity.id
_entity.type
_entity.pdbx_description
1 polymer ?
#
loop_
_entity_poly.entity_id
_entity_poly.type
_entity_poly.pdbx_seq_one_letter_code
_entity_poly.pdbx_strand_id
1 'polypeptide(L)'
;MPMITATQTFLDYAKLEDLSDLPAPSFAQVEKILAKAKRLKGITTEEAALLLAVQDPAQLSLLLTAAHYIKEEIYGKRLVLFAPLYTGNFCTNDCLYCGFRRSNHSLERKRLTMDEIAQQTSELLKQGHKRILIISGEAENQSLEYTLEAIQTSYSVREDTARVRRINVEIAPLSLEGFRALKKANIGTYVCFQETYNPELYAMYHPDGPKADYRNRLYVMDRAMEGGIDDVGIGALFGLGNYRYEVLAILEHAHHLEAAFGCGPHTVSVPRIEPAKGAPLSFNPPAPVSDIDFKKLIAVIRISLPYTGIILSTRESPALRKEIFAYGVSQISAGSKTDPGGYSAHKEDNGQFSVGDNRTLEEVISDLIDDGYIPSFCTGCYRRGRVGADFMDLAKPGLIKEFCLPNGLVSFAEYLYDYASPSTRQKGLALIDAMKTTAPAKVAHVLDKALLDTASGERDIYL
;
A
#
# COMPACT_ATOMS: atom_id res chain seq x y z
N MET A 1 34.19 0.82 13.26
CA MET A 1 33.38 1.90 12.67
C MET A 1 32.90 2.79 13.80
N PRO A 2 33.05 4.12 13.73
CA PRO A 2 32.57 4.97 14.82
C PRO A 2 31.07 4.85 14.94
N MET A 3 30.54 4.72 16.15
CA MET A 3 29.12 4.86 16.46
C MET A 3 28.68 6.25 15.94
N ILE A 4 27.88 6.25 14.88
CA ILE A 4 27.32 7.48 14.35
C ILE A 4 26.21 7.87 15.32
N THR A 5 26.46 8.93 16.06
CA THR A 5 25.55 9.51 17.03
C THR A 5 24.20 9.85 16.38
N ALA A 6 23.11 9.83 17.14
CA ALA A 6 21.73 10.14 16.74
C ALA A 6 21.54 11.49 16.01
N THR A 7 22.58 12.28 15.89
CA THR A 7 22.60 13.67 15.42
C THR A 7 22.69 13.85 13.90
N GLN A 8 22.60 12.78 13.08
CA GLN A 8 22.70 12.89 11.61
C GLN A 8 21.64 12.06 10.88
N THR A 9 20.37 12.28 11.16
CA THR A 9 19.27 11.77 10.35
C THR A 9 18.45 12.94 9.82
N PHE A 10 17.62 12.71 8.79
CA PHE A 10 16.66 13.71 8.33
C PHE A 10 15.49 13.89 9.33
N LEU A 11 15.37 13.04 10.36
CA LEU A 11 14.37 13.12 11.41
C LEU A 11 14.92 13.88 12.62
N ASP A 12 14.18 14.87 13.08
CA ASP A 12 14.38 15.51 14.38
C ASP A 12 13.52 14.79 15.42
N TYR A 13 14.09 13.81 16.10
CA TYR A 13 13.37 12.95 17.04
C TYR A 13 12.77 13.72 18.21
N ALA A 14 13.48 14.73 18.73
CA ALA A 14 13.00 15.55 19.85
C ALA A 14 11.77 16.38 19.41
N LYS A 15 11.84 17.00 18.23
CA LYS A 15 10.70 17.72 17.65
C LYS A 15 9.49 16.81 17.42
N LEU A 16 9.71 15.59 16.93
CA LEU A 16 8.62 14.63 16.71
C LEU A 16 7.94 14.21 18.01
N GLU A 17 8.72 14.02 19.09
CA GLU A 17 8.21 13.71 20.42
C GLU A 17 7.34 14.87 20.93
N ASP A 18 7.88 16.11 20.92
CA ASP A 18 7.14 17.31 21.34
C ASP A 18 5.84 17.49 20.55
N LEU A 19 5.89 17.31 19.23
CA LEU A 19 4.70 17.43 18.37
C LEU A 19 3.67 16.32 18.61
N SER A 20 4.11 15.12 18.96
CA SER A 20 3.21 14.00 19.22
C SER A 20 2.39 14.16 20.50
N ASP A 21 2.85 14.99 21.41
CA ASP A 21 2.23 15.26 22.72
C ASP A 21 1.41 16.56 22.76
N LEU A 22 1.24 17.24 21.61
CA LEU A 22 0.44 18.46 21.57
C LEU A 22 -0.98 18.25 22.14
N PRO A 23 -1.49 19.26 22.88
CA PRO A 23 -2.85 19.24 23.39
C PRO A 23 -3.89 19.36 22.27
N ALA A 24 -5.14 19.01 22.57
CA ALA A 24 -6.24 19.15 21.63
C ALA A 24 -6.37 20.61 21.10
N PRO A 25 -6.50 20.79 19.77
CA PRO A 25 -6.63 22.09 19.17
C PRO A 25 -8.00 22.74 19.42
N SER A 26 -8.05 24.06 19.32
CA SER A 26 -9.33 24.79 19.25
C SER A 26 -10.06 24.51 17.93
N PHE A 27 -11.37 24.74 17.91
CA PHE A 27 -12.19 24.61 16.70
C PHE A 27 -11.67 25.50 15.57
N ALA A 28 -11.34 26.76 15.86
CA ALA A 28 -10.82 27.69 14.88
C ALA A 28 -9.46 27.27 14.27
N GLN A 29 -8.60 26.60 15.04
CA GLN A 29 -7.35 26.04 14.50
C GLN A 29 -7.65 24.91 13.51
N VAL A 30 -8.54 23.98 13.86
CA VAL A 30 -8.94 22.87 12.98
C VAL A 30 -9.54 23.42 11.67
N GLU A 31 -10.52 24.32 11.76
CA GLU A 31 -11.15 24.93 10.56
C GLU A 31 -10.14 25.62 9.64
N LYS A 32 -9.20 26.38 10.21
CA LYS A 32 -8.14 27.05 9.46
C LYS A 32 -7.25 26.05 8.71
N ILE A 33 -6.82 24.97 9.38
CA ILE A 33 -5.99 23.95 8.77
C ILE A 33 -6.75 23.23 7.66
N LEU A 34 -8.00 22.83 7.91
CA LEU A 34 -8.82 22.13 6.92
C LEU A 34 -9.16 23.00 5.71
N ALA A 35 -9.38 24.31 5.89
CA ALA A 35 -9.56 25.26 4.78
C ALA A 35 -8.30 25.36 3.90
N LYS A 36 -7.10 25.33 4.50
CA LYS A 36 -5.83 25.23 3.76
C LYS A 36 -5.71 23.91 3.01
N ALA A 37 -6.01 22.78 3.67
CA ALA A 37 -5.91 21.44 3.11
C ALA A 37 -6.77 21.24 1.85
N LYS A 38 -7.95 21.84 1.79
CA LYS A 38 -8.84 21.82 0.61
C LYS A 38 -8.24 22.42 -0.66
N ARG A 39 -7.09 23.10 -0.56
CA ARG A 39 -6.32 23.55 -1.73
C ARG A 39 -5.49 22.45 -2.38
N LEU A 40 -5.51 21.23 -1.84
CA LEU A 40 -4.85 20.02 -2.36
C LEU A 40 -3.31 20.10 -2.40
N LYS A 41 -2.71 20.93 -1.57
CA LYS A 41 -1.25 21.12 -1.51
C LYS A 41 -0.60 20.51 -0.27
N GLY A 42 -1.37 19.74 0.52
CA GLY A 42 -0.94 19.22 1.80
C GLY A 42 -0.92 20.30 2.91
N ILE A 43 -0.49 19.87 4.07
CA ILE A 43 -0.30 20.68 5.29
C ILE A 43 1.07 20.39 5.88
N THR A 44 1.54 21.22 6.79
CA THR A 44 2.83 21.00 7.46
C THR A 44 2.73 19.92 8.53
N THR A 45 3.89 19.41 8.97
CA THR A 45 3.96 18.42 10.05
C THR A 45 3.39 18.96 11.37
N GLU A 46 3.57 20.24 11.67
CA GLU A 46 3.00 20.90 12.86
C GLU A 46 1.46 21.01 12.76
N GLU A 47 0.93 21.31 11.57
CA GLU A 47 -0.52 21.32 11.35
C GLU A 47 -1.11 19.92 11.45
N ALA A 48 -0.39 18.91 10.94
CA ALA A 48 -0.78 17.51 11.08
C ALA A 48 -0.81 17.05 12.54
N ALA A 49 0.17 17.47 13.34
CA ALA A 49 0.24 17.19 14.77
C ALA A 49 -1.01 17.71 15.52
N LEU A 50 -1.46 18.93 15.20
CA LEU A 50 -2.70 19.46 15.76
C LEU A 50 -3.93 18.64 15.33
N LEU A 51 -4.01 18.20 14.08
CA LEU A 51 -5.13 17.35 13.63
C LEU A 51 -5.10 15.97 14.29
N LEU A 52 -3.93 15.39 14.53
CA LEU A 52 -3.78 14.12 15.26
C LEU A 52 -4.21 14.25 16.73
N ALA A 53 -4.08 15.44 17.31
CA ALA A 53 -4.47 15.74 18.68
C ALA A 53 -5.99 15.97 18.85
N VAL A 54 -6.78 15.99 17.79
CA VAL A 54 -8.24 16.13 17.85
C VAL A 54 -8.88 15.00 18.65
N GLN A 55 -9.72 15.38 19.63
CA GLN A 55 -10.49 14.47 20.50
C GLN A 55 -12.00 14.72 20.40
N ASP A 56 -12.40 15.95 20.08
CA ASP A 56 -13.80 16.34 19.95
C ASP A 56 -14.47 15.65 18.74
N PRO A 57 -15.64 14.99 18.90
CA PRO A 57 -16.31 14.29 17.80
C PRO A 57 -16.74 15.18 16.64
N ALA A 58 -17.08 16.45 16.87
CA ALA A 58 -17.47 17.37 15.80
C ALA A 58 -16.24 17.81 15.00
N GLN A 59 -15.09 18.06 15.66
CA GLN A 59 -13.83 18.33 14.96
C GLN A 59 -13.37 17.10 14.16
N LEU A 60 -13.51 15.89 14.71
CA LEU A 60 -13.20 14.64 14.01
C LEU A 60 -14.07 14.48 12.76
N SER A 61 -15.35 14.76 12.85
CA SER A 61 -16.26 14.72 11.69
C SER A 61 -15.84 15.68 10.59
N LEU A 62 -15.43 16.91 10.94
CA LEU A 62 -14.90 17.88 9.97
C LEU A 62 -13.62 17.37 9.29
N LEU A 63 -12.71 16.77 10.08
CA LEU A 63 -11.46 16.21 9.58
C LEU A 63 -11.73 15.05 8.60
N LEU A 64 -12.58 14.10 8.94
CA LEU A 64 -12.96 12.98 8.07
C LEU A 64 -13.65 13.47 6.79
N THR A 65 -14.51 14.47 6.88
CA THR A 65 -15.16 15.11 5.72
C THR A 65 -14.15 15.77 4.80
N ALA A 66 -13.14 16.45 5.35
CA ALA A 66 -12.09 17.07 4.55
C ALA A 66 -11.21 16.03 3.86
N ALA A 67 -10.86 14.94 4.55
CA ALA A 67 -10.10 13.83 3.98
C ALA A 67 -10.87 13.14 2.84
N HIS A 68 -12.17 12.93 3.02
CA HIS A 68 -13.06 12.42 1.96
C HIS A 68 -13.04 13.33 0.73
N TYR A 69 -13.24 14.62 0.92
CA TYR A 69 -13.19 15.61 -0.18
C TYR A 69 -11.85 15.54 -0.94
N ILE A 70 -10.72 15.55 -0.23
CA ILE A 70 -9.39 15.50 -0.85
C ILE A 70 -9.18 14.19 -1.62
N LYS A 71 -9.59 13.05 -1.05
CA LYS A 71 -9.53 11.74 -1.73
C LYS A 71 -10.36 11.73 -3.01
N GLU A 72 -11.58 12.24 -2.99
CA GLU A 72 -12.46 12.31 -4.16
C GLU A 72 -11.90 13.26 -5.24
N GLU A 73 -11.29 14.39 -4.84
CA GLU A 73 -10.70 15.34 -5.79
C GLU A 73 -9.46 14.79 -6.50
N ILE A 74 -8.65 13.96 -5.83
CA ILE A 74 -7.41 13.40 -6.43
C ILE A 74 -7.66 12.06 -7.11
N TYR A 75 -8.33 11.11 -6.45
CA TYR A 75 -8.44 9.72 -6.89
C TYR A 75 -9.84 9.30 -7.31
N GLY A 76 -10.86 10.12 -7.00
CA GLY A 76 -12.25 9.77 -7.21
C GLY A 76 -12.66 8.52 -6.42
N LYS A 77 -13.61 7.78 -6.94
CA LYS A 77 -14.13 6.55 -6.33
C LYS A 77 -13.34 5.29 -6.70
N ARG A 78 -12.18 5.43 -7.34
CA ARG A 78 -11.37 4.31 -7.76
C ARG A 78 -10.57 3.72 -6.60
N LEU A 79 -10.59 2.39 -6.47
CA LEU A 79 -9.72 1.61 -5.58
C LEU A 79 -8.89 0.62 -6.40
N VAL A 80 -7.58 0.68 -6.26
CA VAL A 80 -6.66 -0.24 -6.95
C VAL A 80 -6.55 -1.53 -6.15
N LEU A 81 -6.72 -2.67 -6.84
CA LEU A 81 -6.67 -3.99 -6.26
C LEU A 81 -5.35 -4.70 -6.57
N PHE A 82 -4.82 -5.40 -5.58
CA PHE A 82 -3.65 -6.27 -5.73
C PHE A 82 -3.72 -7.46 -4.77
N ALA A 83 -2.88 -8.45 -4.96
CA ALA A 83 -2.70 -9.55 -4.03
C ALA A 83 -1.22 -9.73 -3.64
N PRO A 84 -0.91 -10.07 -2.38
CA PRO A 84 0.44 -10.48 -1.99
C PRO A 84 0.74 -11.88 -2.51
N LEU A 85 1.98 -12.13 -2.90
CA LEU A 85 2.53 -13.45 -3.21
C LEU A 85 3.75 -13.69 -2.31
N TYR A 86 3.54 -14.48 -1.26
CA TYR A 86 4.62 -14.87 -0.36
C TYR A 86 5.44 -16.00 -0.99
N THR A 87 6.72 -15.71 -1.28
CA THR A 87 7.60 -16.68 -1.94
C THR A 87 8.42 -17.50 -0.94
N GLY A 88 8.55 -17.03 0.29
CA GLY A 88 9.22 -17.79 1.36
C GLY A 88 9.09 -17.14 2.73
N ASN A 89 9.13 -17.97 3.78
CA ASN A 89 9.01 -17.54 5.17
C ASN A 89 10.28 -17.83 6.03
N PHE A 90 11.38 -18.24 5.41
CA PHE A 90 12.67 -18.27 6.09
C PHE A 90 13.07 -16.83 6.44
N CYS A 91 13.54 -16.59 7.65
CA CYS A 91 14.00 -15.27 8.08
C CYS A 91 15.11 -15.39 9.10
N THR A 92 16.15 -14.57 8.97
CA THR A 92 17.27 -14.46 9.91
C THR A 92 17.03 -13.45 11.02
N ASN A 93 15.99 -12.60 10.86
CA ASN A 93 15.62 -11.61 11.85
C ASN A 93 14.74 -12.19 12.96
N ASP A 94 14.78 -11.57 14.13
CA ASP A 94 13.98 -11.98 15.27
C ASP A 94 12.97 -10.90 15.73
N CYS A 95 12.24 -10.32 14.78
CA CYS A 95 11.24 -9.29 15.04
C CYS A 95 10.13 -9.82 15.96
N LEU A 96 9.91 -9.20 17.12
CA LEU A 96 9.05 -9.73 18.19
C LEU A 96 7.57 -9.85 17.82
N TYR A 97 7.13 -9.16 16.77
CA TYR A 97 5.74 -9.10 16.30
C TYR A 97 5.45 -9.98 15.06
N CYS A 98 6.47 -10.60 14.45
CA CYS A 98 6.34 -11.26 13.16
C CYS A 98 6.31 -12.78 13.28
N GLY A 99 5.35 -13.45 12.64
CA GLY A 99 5.29 -14.92 12.61
C GLY A 99 6.51 -15.55 11.95
N PHE A 100 7.18 -14.85 11.03
CA PHE A 100 8.39 -15.37 10.35
C PHE A 100 9.69 -15.23 11.17
N ARG A 101 9.63 -14.65 12.38
CA ARG A 101 10.81 -14.49 13.24
C ARG A 101 11.62 -15.78 13.38
N ARG A 102 12.96 -15.65 13.44
CA ARG A 102 13.89 -16.78 13.48
C ARG A 102 13.61 -17.75 14.63
N SER A 103 13.32 -17.23 15.82
CA SER A 103 13.06 -18.02 17.02
C SER A 103 11.65 -18.65 17.05
N ASN A 104 10.81 -18.44 16.06
CA ASN A 104 9.53 -19.13 15.94
C ASN A 104 9.73 -20.53 15.36
N HIS A 105 9.75 -21.54 16.24
CA HIS A 105 9.87 -22.95 15.87
C HIS A 105 8.52 -23.64 15.62
N SER A 106 7.41 -22.94 15.81
CA SER A 106 6.05 -23.48 15.55
C SER A 106 5.58 -23.30 14.10
N LEU A 107 6.37 -22.60 13.27
CA LEU A 107 6.09 -22.34 11.87
C LEU A 107 6.80 -23.31 10.96
N GLU A 108 6.10 -23.95 10.04
CA GLU A 108 6.71 -24.72 8.96
C GLU A 108 7.42 -23.76 8.00
N ARG A 109 8.74 -23.95 7.85
CA ARG A 109 9.56 -23.11 6.97
C ARG A 109 9.48 -23.60 5.54
N LYS A 110 9.13 -22.69 4.64
CA LYS A 110 8.98 -22.97 3.21
C LYS A 110 9.57 -21.85 2.36
N ARG A 111 10.26 -22.24 1.29
CA ARG A 111 10.61 -21.40 0.15
C ARG A 111 10.05 -22.07 -1.09
N LEU A 112 9.27 -21.34 -1.88
CA LEU A 112 8.69 -21.88 -3.10
C LEU A 112 9.76 -22.15 -4.16
N THR A 113 9.59 -23.23 -4.90
CA THR A 113 10.30 -23.44 -6.17
C THR A 113 9.72 -22.53 -7.24
N MET A 114 10.40 -22.38 -8.39
CA MET A 114 9.88 -21.57 -9.49
C MET A 114 8.58 -22.17 -10.08
N ASP A 115 8.44 -23.48 -10.10
CA ASP A 115 7.20 -24.17 -10.50
C ASP A 115 6.05 -23.84 -9.54
N GLU A 116 6.31 -23.84 -8.23
CA GLU A 116 5.31 -23.46 -7.23
C GLU A 116 4.94 -21.96 -7.37
N ILE A 117 5.92 -21.08 -7.64
CA ILE A 117 5.67 -19.64 -7.90
C ILE A 117 4.79 -19.47 -9.14
N ALA A 118 5.08 -20.23 -10.21
CA ALA A 118 4.26 -20.22 -11.42
C ALA A 118 2.83 -20.69 -11.11
N GLN A 119 2.66 -21.76 -10.32
CA GLN A 119 1.35 -22.24 -9.90
C GLN A 119 0.58 -21.22 -9.07
N GLN A 120 1.22 -20.61 -8.04
CA GLN A 120 0.57 -19.57 -7.22
C GLN A 120 0.17 -18.37 -8.07
N THR A 121 1.01 -17.97 -9.02
CA THR A 121 0.72 -16.87 -9.96
C THR A 121 -0.47 -17.22 -10.86
N SER A 122 -0.54 -18.46 -11.37
CA SER A 122 -1.67 -18.97 -12.13
C SER A 122 -2.98 -18.88 -11.33
N GLU A 123 -2.98 -19.33 -10.06
CA GLU A 123 -4.18 -19.25 -9.21
C GLU A 123 -4.63 -17.78 -8.97
N LEU A 124 -3.71 -16.85 -8.84
CA LEU A 124 -4.03 -15.42 -8.75
C LEU A 124 -4.61 -14.87 -10.07
N LEU A 125 -4.08 -15.29 -11.21
CA LEU A 125 -4.59 -14.89 -12.53
C LEU A 125 -6.01 -15.44 -12.78
N LYS A 126 -6.28 -16.69 -12.38
CA LYS A 126 -7.62 -17.30 -12.46
C LYS A 126 -8.66 -16.56 -11.63
N GLN A 127 -8.28 -15.94 -10.53
CA GLN A 127 -9.15 -15.06 -9.74
C GLN A 127 -9.35 -13.68 -10.38
N GLY A 128 -8.52 -13.29 -11.36
CA GLY A 128 -8.58 -12.00 -12.06
C GLY A 128 -7.55 -10.99 -11.59
N HIS A 129 -6.66 -11.33 -10.67
CA HIS A 129 -5.58 -10.41 -10.26
C HIS A 129 -4.62 -10.13 -11.43
N LYS A 130 -4.22 -8.88 -11.57
CA LYS A 130 -3.25 -8.42 -12.58
C LYS A 130 -2.03 -7.74 -11.94
N ARG A 131 -2.13 -7.46 -10.63
CA ARG A 131 -1.10 -6.77 -9.84
C ARG A 131 -0.75 -7.66 -8.65
N ILE A 132 0.54 -7.96 -8.50
CA ILE A 132 1.06 -8.84 -7.45
C ILE A 132 2.08 -8.05 -6.63
N LEU A 133 2.10 -8.29 -5.31
CA LEU A 133 3.15 -7.86 -4.41
C LEU A 133 3.94 -9.08 -3.97
N ILE A 134 5.16 -9.26 -4.47
CA ILE A 134 6.07 -10.33 -4.04
C ILE A 134 6.63 -9.96 -2.67
N ILE A 135 6.50 -10.89 -1.71
CA ILE A 135 6.96 -10.74 -0.33
C ILE A 135 7.79 -11.96 0.05
N SER A 136 8.89 -11.72 0.75
CA SER A 136 9.69 -12.80 1.36
C SER A 136 10.27 -12.37 2.70
N GLY A 137 10.59 -13.35 3.56
CA GLY A 137 11.46 -13.11 4.70
C GLY A 137 12.90 -12.84 4.23
N GLU A 138 13.72 -12.32 5.13
CA GLU A 138 15.15 -12.04 4.89
C GLU A 138 16.01 -13.24 5.27
N ALA A 139 16.48 -14.00 4.29
CA ALA A 139 17.33 -15.16 4.50
C ALA A 139 18.24 -15.40 3.29
N GLU A 140 19.39 -16.04 3.52
CA GLU A 140 20.37 -16.34 2.47
C GLU A 140 19.77 -17.13 1.30
N ASN A 141 18.90 -18.10 1.61
CA ASN A 141 18.22 -18.90 0.58
C ASN A 141 17.08 -18.15 -0.14
N GLN A 142 16.80 -16.91 0.22
CA GLN A 142 15.87 -15.99 -0.44
C GLN A 142 16.62 -14.78 -0.99
N SER A 143 17.72 -15.05 -1.68
CA SER A 143 18.62 -14.04 -2.22
C SER A 143 17.96 -13.12 -3.27
N LEU A 144 18.69 -12.07 -3.68
CA LEU A 144 18.24 -11.20 -4.76
C LEU A 144 18.05 -11.99 -6.06
N GLU A 145 18.96 -12.93 -6.40
CA GLU A 145 18.87 -13.77 -7.59
C GLU A 145 17.58 -14.60 -7.59
N TYR A 146 17.23 -15.20 -6.45
CA TYR A 146 15.97 -15.91 -6.29
C TYR A 146 14.78 -14.97 -6.50
N THR A 147 14.82 -13.77 -5.95
CA THR A 147 13.75 -12.77 -6.14
C THR A 147 13.63 -12.35 -7.60
N LEU A 148 14.73 -12.12 -8.30
CA LEU A 148 14.72 -11.77 -9.72
C LEU A 148 14.14 -12.90 -10.59
N GLU A 149 14.48 -14.15 -10.28
CA GLU A 149 13.93 -15.34 -10.94
C GLU A 149 12.42 -15.47 -10.66
N ALA A 150 11.99 -15.26 -9.42
CA ALA A 150 10.58 -15.26 -9.03
C ALA A 150 9.75 -14.20 -9.78
N ILE A 151 10.31 -12.99 -9.96
CA ILE A 151 9.70 -11.91 -10.74
C ILE A 151 9.57 -12.34 -12.21
N GLN A 152 10.63 -12.85 -12.81
CA GLN A 152 10.63 -13.30 -14.19
C GLN A 152 9.63 -14.44 -14.40
N THR A 153 9.63 -15.43 -13.52
CA THR A 153 8.68 -16.54 -13.53
C THR A 153 7.24 -16.03 -13.46
N SER A 154 6.92 -15.15 -12.50
CA SER A 154 5.57 -14.59 -12.37
C SER A 154 5.15 -13.78 -13.61
N TYR A 155 6.04 -13.01 -14.25
CA TYR A 155 5.74 -12.31 -15.49
C TYR A 155 5.55 -13.25 -16.69
N SER A 156 6.14 -14.46 -16.68
CA SER A 156 6.06 -15.42 -17.78
C SER A 156 4.73 -16.21 -17.79
N VAL A 157 4.05 -16.33 -16.64
CA VAL A 157 2.81 -17.10 -16.53
C VAL A 157 1.71 -16.51 -17.42
N ARG A 158 0.95 -17.41 -18.07
CA ARG A 158 -0.22 -17.08 -18.87
C ARG A 158 -1.36 -18.01 -18.50
N GLU A 159 -2.53 -17.43 -18.29
CA GLU A 159 -3.80 -18.14 -18.17
C GLU A 159 -4.73 -17.59 -19.25
N ASP A 160 -4.92 -18.31 -20.33
CA ASP A 160 -5.58 -17.83 -21.53
C ASP A 160 -5.01 -16.47 -22.00
N THR A 161 -5.79 -15.41 -21.94
CA THR A 161 -5.37 -14.03 -22.24
C THR A 161 -4.80 -13.30 -21.03
N ALA A 162 -4.95 -13.87 -19.83
CA ALA A 162 -4.53 -13.25 -18.59
C ALA A 162 -3.02 -13.33 -18.37
N ARG A 163 -2.46 -12.25 -17.85
CA ARG A 163 -1.05 -12.16 -17.45
C ARG A 163 -0.87 -11.17 -16.31
N VAL A 164 0.20 -11.34 -15.55
CA VAL A 164 0.63 -10.33 -14.59
C VAL A 164 1.06 -9.08 -15.35
N ARG A 165 0.52 -7.92 -14.95
CA ARG A 165 0.82 -6.62 -15.60
C ARG A 165 1.71 -5.73 -14.75
N ARG A 166 1.76 -5.97 -13.44
CA ARG A 166 2.59 -5.22 -12.51
C ARG A 166 3.00 -6.08 -11.33
N ILE A 167 4.29 -6.08 -11.01
CA ILE A 167 4.84 -6.69 -9.81
C ILE A 167 5.44 -5.59 -8.95
N ASN A 168 4.95 -5.45 -7.73
CA ASN A 168 5.60 -4.71 -6.66
C ASN A 168 6.41 -5.68 -5.80
N VAL A 169 7.38 -5.19 -5.05
CA VAL A 169 8.28 -6.03 -4.26
C VAL A 169 8.43 -5.46 -2.86
N GLU A 170 8.22 -6.32 -1.85
CA GLU A 170 8.44 -6.02 -0.44
C GLU A 170 9.44 -7.02 0.13
N ILE A 171 10.72 -6.67 0.04
CA ILE A 171 11.84 -7.49 0.50
C ILE A 171 12.81 -6.65 1.34
N ALA A 172 13.76 -7.32 1.98
CA ALA A 172 14.81 -6.68 2.77
C ALA A 172 15.58 -5.59 1.99
N PRO A 173 16.20 -4.62 2.70
CA PRO A 173 17.05 -3.60 2.10
C PRO A 173 18.15 -4.18 1.23
N LEU A 174 18.34 -3.61 0.05
CA LEU A 174 19.38 -4.01 -0.91
C LEU A 174 20.51 -2.99 -0.98
N SER A 175 21.64 -3.40 -1.57
CA SER A 175 22.68 -2.48 -2.03
C SER A 175 22.22 -1.66 -3.23
N LEU A 176 22.96 -0.63 -3.59
CA LEU A 176 22.69 0.19 -4.78
C LEU A 176 22.68 -0.67 -6.06
N GLU A 177 23.63 -1.60 -6.18
CA GLU A 177 23.70 -2.55 -7.29
C GLU A 177 22.50 -3.49 -7.32
N GLY A 178 22.05 -3.94 -6.14
CA GLY A 178 20.85 -4.74 -5.99
C GLY A 178 19.60 -4.01 -6.48
N PHE A 179 19.44 -2.72 -6.16
CA PHE A 179 18.33 -1.91 -6.68
C PHE A 179 18.42 -1.67 -8.18
N ARG A 180 19.63 -1.50 -8.75
CA ARG A 180 19.82 -1.44 -10.20
C ARG A 180 19.40 -2.73 -10.90
N ALA A 181 19.69 -3.88 -10.31
CA ALA A 181 19.25 -5.17 -10.82
C ALA A 181 17.73 -5.32 -10.72
N LEU A 182 17.13 -4.92 -9.60
CA LEU A 182 15.68 -4.94 -9.40
C LEU A 182 14.94 -4.01 -10.37
N LYS A 183 15.51 -2.83 -10.68
CA LYS A 183 14.99 -1.92 -11.73
C LYS A 183 14.95 -2.61 -13.09
N LYS A 184 16.00 -3.33 -13.46
CA LYS A 184 16.07 -4.07 -14.74
C LYS A 184 15.03 -5.18 -14.82
N ALA A 185 14.59 -5.74 -13.69
CA ALA A 185 13.51 -6.73 -13.63
C ALA A 185 12.12 -6.12 -13.85
N ASN A 186 12.03 -4.81 -14.13
CA ASN A 186 10.79 -4.09 -14.44
C ASN A 186 9.74 -4.17 -13.34
N ILE A 187 10.18 -4.00 -12.08
CA ILE A 187 9.25 -3.90 -10.95
C ILE A 187 8.46 -2.59 -10.98
N GLY A 188 7.38 -2.59 -10.22
CA GLY A 188 6.59 -1.42 -9.95
C GLY A 188 7.15 -0.55 -8.85
N THR A 189 6.66 -0.83 -7.67
CA THR A 189 7.04 -0.14 -6.45
C THR A 189 7.92 -1.06 -5.61
N TYR A 190 9.02 -0.54 -5.09
CA TYR A 190 9.73 -1.16 -3.99
C TYR A 190 9.12 -0.70 -2.68
N VAL A 191 8.73 -1.64 -1.81
CA VAL A 191 8.09 -1.35 -0.53
C VAL A 191 8.98 -1.83 0.60
N CYS A 192 9.18 -0.99 1.60
CA CYS A 192 9.87 -1.40 2.82
C CYS A 192 9.40 -0.52 3.99
N PHE A 193 8.75 -1.13 4.99
CA PHE A 193 8.28 -0.38 6.16
C PHE A 193 9.42 -0.13 7.13
N GLN A 194 9.46 1.06 7.71
CA GLN A 194 10.36 1.35 8.84
C GLN A 194 9.93 0.58 10.11
N GLU A 195 8.66 0.17 10.16
CA GLU A 195 7.96 -0.46 11.28
C GLU A 195 7.69 0.53 12.41
N THR A 196 8.71 1.06 13.06
CA THR A 196 8.66 2.23 13.95
C THR A 196 9.81 3.18 13.64
N TYR A 197 9.51 4.46 13.62
CA TYR A 197 10.52 5.52 13.44
C TYR A 197 11.21 5.93 14.74
N ASN A 198 10.71 5.45 15.90
CA ASN A 198 11.37 5.67 17.17
C ASN A 198 12.57 4.72 17.32
N PRO A 199 13.83 5.22 17.42
CA PRO A 199 15.03 4.38 17.42
C PRO A 199 15.11 3.41 18.62
N GLU A 200 14.60 3.82 19.78
CA GLU A 200 14.64 3.01 21.01
C GLU A 200 13.66 1.84 20.91
N LEU A 201 12.43 2.12 20.47
CA LEU A 201 11.43 1.08 20.22
C LEU A 201 11.88 0.16 19.08
N TYR A 202 12.52 0.70 18.05
CA TYR A 202 13.06 -0.09 16.95
C TYR A 202 14.08 -1.11 17.44
N ALA A 203 15.06 -0.68 18.23
CA ALA A 203 16.08 -1.57 18.81
C ALA A 203 15.45 -2.63 19.74
N MET A 204 14.41 -2.27 20.49
CA MET A 204 13.70 -3.19 21.37
C MET A 204 12.98 -4.30 20.60
N TYR A 205 12.32 -3.97 19.47
CA TYR A 205 11.49 -4.92 18.71
C TYR A 205 12.27 -5.69 17.63
N HIS A 206 13.49 -5.26 17.32
CA HIS A 206 14.38 -5.93 16.37
C HIS A 206 15.71 -6.30 17.03
N PRO A 207 15.68 -7.22 18.01
CA PRO A 207 16.84 -7.50 18.88
C PRO A 207 18.01 -8.17 18.14
N ASP A 208 17.77 -8.79 16.97
CA ASP A 208 18.80 -9.56 16.27
C ASP A 208 18.48 -9.71 14.77
N GLY A 209 19.53 -9.92 13.99
CA GLY A 209 19.50 -10.07 12.54
C GLY A 209 19.79 -8.77 11.80
N PRO A 210 19.87 -8.81 10.45
CA PRO A 210 20.18 -7.64 9.61
C PRO A 210 19.19 -6.49 9.81
N LYS A 211 17.93 -6.79 10.11
CA LYS A 211 16.89 -5.78 10.35
C LYS A 211 17.13 -4.98 11.63
N ALA A 212 18.02 -5.40 12.54
CA ALA A 212 18.40 -4.61 13.71
C ALA A 212 19.11 -3.29 13.36
N ASP A 213 19.66 -3.17 12.15
CA ASP A 213 20.25 -1.93 11.66
C ASP A 213 19.17 -0.91 11.26
N TYR A 214 18.79 -0.07 12.22
CA TYR A 214 17.82 1.02 12.06
C TYR A 214 18.13 1.94 10.87
N ARG A 215 19.40 2.36 10.74
CA ARG A 215 19.79 3.33 9.71
C ARG A 215 19.79 2.72 8.32
N ASN A 216 20.27 1.49 8.19
CA ASN A 216 20.21 0.77 6.92
C ASN A 216 18.77 0.72 6.39
N ARG A 217 17.81 0.55 7.30
CA ARG A 217 16.39 0.51 6.92
C ARG A 217 15.82 1.91 6.66
N LEU A 218 16.14 2.91 7.48
CA LEU A 218 15.66 4.28 7.36
C LEU A 218 16.02 4.90 5.98
N TYR A 219 17.25 4.65 5.51
CA TYR A 219 17.75 5.18 4.23
C TYR A 219 17.62 4.19 3.06
N VAL A 220 16.77 3.16 3.19
CA VAL A 220 16.62 2.19 2.10
C VAL A 220 15.94 2.80 0.89
N MET A 221 15.01 3.75 1.08
CA MET A 221 14.31 4.41 -0.03
C MET A 221 15.23 5.34 -0.80
N ASP A 222 16.15 6.03 -0.12
CA ASP A 222 17.20 6.83 -0.77
C ASP A 222 18.01 5.95 -1.71
N ARG A 223 18.52 4.81 -1.22
CA ARG A 223 19.27 3.86 -2.06
C ARG A 223 18.46 3.29 -3.20
N ALA A 224 17.16 3.02 -2.98
CA ALA A 224 16.28 2.51 -4.02
C ALA A 224 16.11 3.53 -5.14
N MET A 225 15.86 4.79 -4.80
CA MET A 225 15.70 5.88 -5.77
C MET A 225 17.02 6.21 -6.48
N GLU A 226 18.15 6.23 -5.78
CA GLU A 226 19.49 6.32 -6.38
C GLU A 226 19.79 5.15 -7.33
N GLY A 227 19.26 3.95 -7.03
CA GLY A 227 19.32 2.76 -7.88
C GLY A 227 18.39 2.81 -9.09
N GLY A 228 17.59 3.88 -9.22
CA GLY A 228 16.70 4.13 -10.36
C GLY A 228 15.29 3.55 -10.17
N ILE A 229 14.90 3.15 -8.96
CA ILE A 229 13.51 2.80 -8.67
C ILE A 229 12.66 4.08 -8.67
N ASP A 230 11.68 4.17 -9.57
CA ASP A 230 10.85 5.38 -9.73
C ASP A 230 9.83 5.55 -8.59
N ASP A 231 9.23 4.44 -8.15
CA ASP A 231 8.16 4.43 -7.17
C ASP A 231 8.57 3.66 -5.91
N VAL A 232 8.56 4.31 -4.76
CA VAL A 232 8.83 3.70 -3.46
C VAL A 232 7.60 3.75 -2.56
N GLY A 233 7.51 2.78 -1.64
CA GLY A 233 6.42 2.68 -0.66
C GLY A 233 6.95 2.58 0.77
N ILE A 234 6.58 3.53 1.61
CA ILE A 234 6.93 3.59 3.02
C ILE A 234 5.78 3.15 3.92
N GLY A 235 6.04 2.97 5.20
CA GLY A 235 5.00 2.65 6.19
C GLY A 235 5.56 2.44 7.60
N ALA A 236 4.65 2.41 8.56
CA ALA A 236 4.90 2.00 9.93
C ALA A 236 3.88 0.92 10.35
N LEU A 237 4.27 0.07 11.28
CA LEU A 237 3.40 -0.94 11.87
C LEU A 237 2.74 -0.34 13.12
N PHE A 238 1.51 0.13 12.98
CA PHE A 238 0.78 0.78 14.05
C PHE A 238 0.42 -0.20 15.18
N GLY A 239 0.77 0.19 16.39
CA GLY A 239 0.64 -0.64 17.60
C GLY A 239 1.98 -0.91 18.30
N LEU A 240 3.12 -0.57 17.68
CA LEU A 240 4.45 -0.67 18.28
C LEU A 240 4.77 0.53 19.19
N GLY A 241 4.32 1.72 18.83
CA GLY A 241 4.55 2.97 19.54
C GLY A 241 3.42 3.97 19.39
N ASN A 242 3.65 5.20 19.84
CA ASN A 242 2.70 6.30 19.72
C ASN A 242 2.36 6.55 18.23
N TYR A 243 1.13 6.28 17.82
CA TYR A 243 0.73 6.43 16.42
C TYR A 243 0.85 7.86 15.90
N ARG A 244 0.74 8.88 16.76
CA ARG A 244 0.92 10.28 16.37
C ARG A 244 2.37 10.51 15.93
N TYR A 245 3.32 10.03 16.74
CA TYR A 245 4.75 10.08 16.41
C TYR A 245 5.04 9.39 15.08
N GLU A 246 4.51 8.17 14.88
CA GLU A 246 4.73 7.41 13.64
C GLU A 246 4.18 8.13 12.40
N VAL A 247 2.98 8.72 12.50
CA VAL A 247 2.42 9.51 11.39
C VAL A 247 3.28 10.73 11.08
N LEU A 248 3.70 11.49 12.08
CA LEU A 248 4.56 12.66 11.87
C LEU A 248 5.90 12.28 11.24
N ALA A 249 6.50 11.18 11.69
CA ALA A 249 7.74 10.66 11.11
C ALA A 249 7.56 10.17 9.66
N ILE A 250 6.44 9.54 9.31
CA ILE A 250 6.07 9.22 7.92
C ILE A 250 6.01 10.50 7.06
N LEU A 251 5.44 11.59 7.58
CA LEU A 251 5.37 12.86 6.85
C LEU A 251 6.76 13.45 6.62
N GLU A 252 7.61 13.47 7.65
CA GLU A 252 9.00 13.94 7.51
C GLU A 252 9.80 13.07 6.53
N HIS A 253 9.61 11.74 6.54
CA HIS A 253 10.23 10.86 5.55
C HIS A 253 9.74 11.16 4.13
N ALA A 254 8.45 11.40 3.94
CA ALA A 254 7.90 11.79 2.65
C ALA A 254 8.46 13.13 2.15
N HIS A 255 8.57 14.13 3.04
CA HIS A 255 9.17 15.42 2.73
C HIS A 255 10.68 15.31 2.43
N HIS A 256 11.40 14.44 3.15
CA HIS A 256 12.80 14.15 2.86
C HIS A 256 12.99 13.61 1.44
N LEU A 257 12.21 12.59 1.06
CA LEU A 257 12.29 12.02 -0.29
C LEU A 257 11.91 13.04 -1.37
N GLU A 258 10.89 13.87 -1.12
CA GLU A 258 10.51 14.92 -2.06
C GLU A 258 11.63 15.98 -2.23
N ALA A 259 12.27 16.37 -1.14
CA ALA A 259 13.39 17.32 -1.16
C ALA A 259 14.65 16.75 -1.83
N ALA A 260 14.95 15.46 -1.60
CA ALA A 260 16.16 14.82 -2.11
C ALA A 260 16.02 14.37 -3.59
N PHE A 261 14.83 13.93 -4.01
CA PHE A 261 14.62 13.27 -5.30
C PHE A 261 13.55 13.95 -6.18
N GLY A 262 12.95 15.06 -5.72
CA GLY A 262 11.90 15.78 -6.45
C GLY A 262 10.51 15.13 -6.39
N CYS A 263 10.39 13.94 -5.80
CA CYS A 263 9.11 13.26 -5.60
C CYS A 263 9.08 12.51 -4.26
N GLY A 264 7.95 12.58 -3.56
CA GLY A 264 7.70 11.81 -2.34
C GLY A 264 7.36 10.35 -2.64
N PRO A 265 7.03 9.55 -1.61
CA PRO A 265 6.69 8.15 -1.79
C PRO A 265 5.41 8.00 -2.62
N HIS A 266 5.41 7.02 -3.54
CA HIS A 266 4.23 6.68 -4.33
C HIS A 266 3.11 6.12 -3.43
N THR A 267 3.47 5.38 -2.37
CA THR A 267 2.50 4.81 -1.44
C THR A 267 2.95 4.93 0.01
N VAL A 268 1.95 5.06 0.90
CA VAL A 268 2.07 4.87 2.34
C VAL A 268 1.18 3.71 2.76
N SER A 269 1.75 2.71 3.41
CA SER A 269 1.01 1.59 3.99
C SER A 269 0.76 1.83 5.48
N VAL A 270 -0.45 1.50 5.93
CA VAL A 270 -0.91 1.76 7.29
C VAL A 270 -1.37 0.48 8.01
N PRO A 271 -0.53 -0.57 8.13
CA PRO A 271 -0.91 -1.79 8.82
C PRO A 271 -0.99 -1.58 10.33
N ARG A 272 -2.02 -2.14 10.99
CA ARG A 272 -2.00 -2.38 12.45
C ARG A 272 -1.41 -3.76 12.73
N ILE A 273 -0.90 -3.94 13.96
CA ILE A 273 -0.43 -5.26 14.42
C ILE A 273 -1.63 -6.20 14.50
N GLU A 274 -1.49 -7.37 13.88
CA GLU A 274 -2.44 -8.46 13.95
C GLU A 274 -1.78 -9.69 14.58
N PRO A 275 -2.53 -10.56 15.29
CA PRO A 275 -2.00 -11.76 15.89
C PRO A 275 -1.20 -12.61 14.91
N ALA A 276 -0.04 -13.09 15.36
CA ALA A 276 0.84 -13.96 14.59
C ALA A 276 1.32 -15.13 15.46
N LYS A 277 1.10 -16.35 14.99
CA LYS A 277 1.51 -17.58 15.70
C LYS A 277 3.02 -17.56 15.98
N GLY A 278 3.41 -17.77 17.23
CA GLY A 278 4.82 -17.76 17.65
C GLY A 278 5.45 -16.37 17.80
N ALA A 279 4.64 -15.29 17.75
CA ALA A 279 5.06 -13.91 18.02
C ALA A 279 4.22 -13.30 19.15
N PRO A 280 4.55 -13.55 20.43
CA PRO A 280 3.71 -13.16 21.59
C PRO A 280 3.36 -11.67 21.64
N LEU A 281 4.26 -10.77 21.18
CA LEU A 281 4.01 -9.33 21.14
C LEU A 281 2.77 -8.98 20.29
N SER A 282 2.50 -9.76 19.24
CA SER A 282 1.39 -9.49 18.32
C SER A 282 0.00 -9.67 18.95
N PHE A 283 -0.11 -10.46 20.02
CA PHE A 283 -1.37 -10.68 20.75
C PHE A 283 -1.69 -9.57 21.76
N ASN A 284 -0.65 -8.84 22.18
CA ASN A 284 -0.77 -7.73 23.14
C ASN A 284 0.10 -6.58 22.64
N PRO A 285 -0.33 -5.84 21.61
CA PRO A 285 0.42 -4.70 21.11
C PRO A 285 0.71 -3.68 22.20
N PRO A 286 1.94 -3.15 22.32
CA PRO A 286 2.31 -2.22 23.40
C PRO A 286 1.59 -0.88 23.34
N ALA A 287 1.16 -0.45 22.15
CA ALA A 287 0.44 0.80 21.93
C ALA A 287 -0.73 0.59 20.93
N PRO A 288 -1.79 -0.15 21.34
CA PRO A 288 -2.89 -0.50 20.44
C PRO A 288 -3.60 0.76 19.92
N VAL A 289 -3.93 0.76 18.62
CA VAL A 289 -4.61 1.88 17.97
C VAL A 289 -6.09 1.56 17.83
N SER A 290 -6.95 2.40 18.41
CA SER A 290 -8.41 2.26 18.30
C SER A 290 -8.89 2.49 16.85
N ASP A 291 -10.08 1.97 16.51
CA ASP A 291 -10.65 2.21 15.17
C ASP A 291 -10.89 3.69 14.90
N ILE A 292 -11.21 4.48 15.92
CA ILE A 292 -11.37 5.94 15.79
C ILE A 292 -10.02 6.59 15.47
N ASP A 293 -8.97 6.25 16.20
CA ASP A 293 -7.65 6.79 15.95
C ASP A 293 -7.09 6.30 14.62
N PHE A 294 -7.41 5.08 14.22
CA PHE A 294 -7.03 4.54 12.93
C PHE A 294 -7.67 5.30 11.75
N LYS A 295 -8.95 5.62 11.83
CA LYS A 295 -9.63 6.50 10.87
C LYS A 295 -8.99 7.88 10.84
N LYS A 296 -8.70 8.44 12.01
CA LYS A 296 -8.08 9.76 12.17
C LYS A 296 -6.68 9.81 11.53
N LEU A 297 -5.80 8.84 11.83
CA LEU A 297 -4.45 8.82 11.26
C LEU A 297 -4.47 8.70 9.73
N ILE A 298 -5.35 7.87 9.15
CA ILE A 298 -5.50 7.73 7.71
C ILE A 298 -5.98 9.06 7.08
N ALA A 299 -6.95 9.70 7.71
CA ALA A 299 -7.45 11.00 7.27
C ALA A 299 -6.35 12.08 7.31
N VAL A 300 -5.53 12.12 8.38
CA VAL A 300 -4.44 13.08 8.49
C VAL A 300 -3.36 12.81 7.45
N ILE A 301 -2.98 11.55 7.20
CA ILE A 301 -2.04 11.20 6.12
C ILE A 301 -2.58 11.67 4.76
N ARG A 302 -3.87 11.42 4.47
CA ARG A 302 -4.51 11.88 3.22
C ARG A 302 -4.49 13.40 3.08
N ILE A 303 -4.78 14.12 4.14
CA ILE A 303 -4.78 15.58 4.16
C ILE A 303 -3.36 16.15 3.96
N SER A 304 -2.36 15.51 4.58
CA SER A 304 -0.97 15.95 4.54
C SER A 304 -0.27 15.61 3.23
N LEU A 305 -0.54 14.40 2.70
CA LEU A 305 0.04 13.87 1.45
C LEU A 305 -1.08 13.56 0.45
N PRO A 306 -1.72 14.58 -0.14
CA PRO A 306 -2.94 14.39 -0.92
C PRO A 306 -2.75 13.55 -2.20
N TYR A 307 -1.55 13.49 -2.73
CA TYR A 307 -1.19 12.79 -3.97
C TYR A 307 -0.57 11.40 -3.74
N THR A 308 -0.25 11.02 -2.50
CA THR A 308 0.32 9.70 -2.18
C THR A 308 -0.78 8.64 -2.09
N GLY A 309 -0.56 7.47 -2.66
CA GLY A 309 -1.45 6.32 -2.51
C GLY A 309 -1.43 5.80 -1.07
N ILE A 310 -2.61 5.64 -0.43
CA ILE A 310 -2.69 4.98 0.89
C ILE A 310 -3.16 3.55 0.68
N ILE A 311 -2.36 2.59 1.20
CA ILE A 311 -2.60 1.16 1.08
C ILE A 311 -3.22 0.63 2.38
N LEU A 312 -4.35 -0.06 2.24
CA LEU A 312 -4.99 -0.82 3.31
C LEU A 312 -4.99 -2.31 2.96
N SER A 313 -4.43 -3.12 3.85
CA SER A 313 -4.37 -4.58 3.67
C SER A 313 -5.64 -5.28 4.19
N THR A 314 -5.67 -6.61 4.04
CA THR A 314 -6.71 -7.48 4.60
C THR A 314 -6.55 -7.76 6.10
N ARG A 315 -5.69 -7.02 6.82
CA ARG A 315 -5.58 -7.10 8.28
C ARG A 315 -6.87 -6.67 8.96
N GLU A 316 -7.51 -5.63 8.43
CA GLU A 316 -8.71 -5.03 8.99
C GLU A 316 -9.98 -5.81 8.62
N SER A 317 -10.98 -5.77 9.50
CA SER A 317 -12.29 -6.39 9.24
C SER A 317 -13.00 -5.76 8.03
N PRO A 318 -13.87 -6.52 7.33
CA PRO A 318 -14.66 -5.98 6.21
C PRO A 318 -15.43 -4.70 6.56
N ALA A 319 -16.02 -4.63 7.75
CA ALA A 319 -16.79 -3.46 8.20
C ALA A 319 -15.91 -2.21 8.34
N LEU A 320 -14.76 -2.32 9.00
CA LEU A 320 -13.84 -1.20 9.18
C LEU A 320 -13.23 -0.76 7.84
N ARG A 321 -12.87 -1.70 6.97
CA ARG A 321 -12.34 -1.40 5.62
C ARG A 321 -13.33 -0.55 4.83
N LYS A 322 -14.61 -0.92 4.81
CA LYS A 322 -15.68 -0.17 4.15
C LYS A 322 -15.76 1.28 4.61
N GLU A 323 -15.71 1.53 5.92
CA GLU A 323 -15.73 2.88 6.47
C GLU A 323 -14.49 3.69 6.05
N ILE A 324 -13.30 3.07 6.09
CA ILE A 324 -12.03 3.75 5.85
C ILE A 324 -11.83 4.09 4.37
N PHE A 325 -12.39 3.34 3.42
CA PHE A 325 -12.28 3.64 1.99
C PHE A 325 -12.69 5.08 1.65
N ALA A 326 -13.64 5.62 2.38
CA ALA A 326 -14.09 6.99 2.18
C ALA A 326 -13.04 8.05 2.58
N TYR A 327 -12.18 7.77 3.54
CA TYR A 327 -11.36 8.79 4.19
C TYR A 327 -9.93 8.93 3.67
N GLY A 328 -9.52 8.12 2.71
CA GLY A 328 -8.17 8.31 2.19
C GLY A 328 -7.58 7.15 1.41
N VAL A 329 -8.04 5.94 1.65
CA VAL A 329 -7.52 4.73 1.00
C VAL A 329 -7.73 4.76 -0.50
N SER A 330 -6.71 4.42 -1.27
CA SER A 330 -6.74 4.36 -2.74
C SER A 330 -6.28 3.03 -3.32
N GLN A 331 -5.64 2.18 -2.50
CA GLN A 331 -5.19 0.84 -2.89
C GLN A 331 -5.51 -0.16 -1.79
N ILE A 332 -5.96 -1.36 -2.17
CA ILE A 332 -6.31 -2.42 -1.22
C ILE A 332 -5.82 -3.79 -1.71
N SER A 333 -5.43 -4.63 -0.78
CA SER A 333 -5.30 -6.06 -1.08
C SER A 333 -6.66 -6.77 -0.93
N ALA A 334 -6.87 -7.83 -1.70
CA ALA A 334 -8.08 -8.63 -1.67
C ALA A 334 -7.77 -10.10 -1.93
N GLY A 335 -8.52 -11.02 -1.31
CA GLY A 335 -8.30 -12.46 -1.43
C GLY A 335 -6.92 -12.89 -0.93
N SER A 336 -6.34 -12.18 0.04
CA SER A 336 -4.93 -12.32 0.43
C SER A 336 -4.67 -13.63 1.19
N LYS A 337 -3.49 -14.22 0.91
CA LYS A 337 -2.86 -15.25 1.73
C LYS A 337 -1.52 -14.71 2.24
N THR A 338 -1.14 -15.05 3.48
CA THR A 338 0.05 -14.52 4.16
C THR A 338 1.14 -15.57 4.38
N ASP A 339 1.00 -16.72 3.71
CA ASP A 339 1.92 -17.86 3.76
C ASP A 339 2.38 -18.30 2.37
N PRO A 340 3.60 -18.87 2.24
CA PRO A 340 4.07 -19.40 0.98
C PRO A 340 3.26 -20.61 0.51
N GLY A 341 2.63 -20.50 -0.66
CA GLY A 341 1.81 -21.55 -1.26
C GLY A 341 0.33 -21.52 -0.87
N GLY A 342 -0.12 -20.49 -0.14
CA GLY A 342 -1.48 -20.39 0.40
C GLY A 342 -2.60 -20.31 -0.64
N TYR A 343 -2.31 -19.98 -1.89
CA TYR A 343 -3.34 -19.94 -2.94
C TYR A 343 -3.71 -21.31 -3.51
N SER A 344 -2.87 -22.34 -3.33
CA SER A 344 -3.10 -23.70 -3.84
C SER A 344 -3.49 -24.71 -2.78
N ALA A 345 -3.41 -24.37 -1.49
CA ALA A 345 -3.59 -25.31 -0.40
C ALA A 345 -4.54 -24.78 0.67
N HIS A 346 -5.55 -25.56 1.03
CA HIS A 346 -6.26 -25.39 2.30
C HIS A 346 -5.35 -25.96 3.40
N LYS A 347 -4.44 -25.15 3.95
CA LYS A 347 -3.58 -25.56 5.06
C LYS A 347 -3.73 -24.62 6.25
N GLU A 348 -3.30 -25.17 7.42
CA GLU A 348 -3.27 -24.45 8.70
C GLU A 348 -2.59 -23.08 8.60
N ASP A 349 -2.98 -22.19 9.51
CA ASP A 349 -2.48 -20.82 9.63
C ASP A 349 -0.95 -20.80 9.92
N ASN A 350 -0.16 -20.80 8.83
CA ASN A 350 1.29 -20.61 8.82
C ASN A 350 1.66 -19.21 8.29
N GLY A 351 0.72 -18.29 8.36
CA GLY A 351 0.88 -16.93 7.85
C GLY A 351 1.86 -16.07 8.65
N GLN A 352 2.29 -14.99 8.04
CA GLN A 352 3.08 -13.95 8.71
C GLN A 352 2.30 -13.31 9.86
N PHE A 353 0.98 -13.17 9.69
CA PHE A 353 -0.01 -12.65 10.62
C PHE A 353 -1.41 -13.12 10.21
N SER A 354 -2.37 -13.03 11.12
CA SER A 354 -3.77 -13.38 10.86
C SER A 354 -4.45 -12.35 9.96
N VAL A 355 -5.33 -12.84 9.08
CA VAL A 355 -6.09 -12.00 8.13
C VAL A 355 -7.48 -11.71 8.70
N GLY A 356 -7.84 -10.43 8.82
CA GLY A 356 -9.16 -9.99 9.31
C GLY A 356 -10.26 -10.04 8.24
N ASP A 357 -9.90 -9.86 6.95
CA ASP A 357 -10.81 -9.95 5.81
C ASP A 357 -10.44 -11.15 4.92
N ASN A 358 -11.18 -12.23 5.05
CA ASN A 358 -10.96 -13.49 4.34
C ASN A 358 -11.83 -13.64 3.07
N ARG A 359 -12.54 -12.57 2.66
CA ARG A 359 -13.37 -12.59 1.46
C ARG A 359 -12.53 -12.85 0.21
N THR A 360 -13.13 -13.56 -0.74
CA THR A 360 -12.57 -13.72 -2.07
C THR A 360 -12.48 -12.38 -2.81
N LEU A 361 -11.71 -12.33 -3.89
CA LEU A 361 -11.65 -11.13 -4.74
C LEU A 361 -13.03 -10.75 -5.28
N GLU A 362 -13.83 -11.74 -5.71
CA GLU A 362 -15.19 -11.55 -6.24
C GLU A 362 -16.12 -10.91 -5.18
N GLU A 363 -16.10 -11.40 -3.94
CA GLU A 363 -16.92 -10.85 -2.86
C GLU A 363 -16.53 -9.41 -2.54
N VAL A 364 -15.22 -9.11 -2.48
CA VAL A 364 -14.74 -7.74 -2.27
C VAL A 364 -15.18 -6.82 -3.41
N ILE A 365 -15.08 -7.28 -4.66
CA ILE A 365 -15.51 -6.49 -5.83
C ILE A 365 -17.02 -6.24 -5.80
N SER A 366 -17.84 -7.25 -5.48
CA SER A 366 -19.29 -7.09 -5.36
C SER A 366 -19.67 -6.03 -4.34
N ASP A 367 -19.03 -6.05 -3.15
CA ASP A 367 -19.28 -5.07 -2.11
C ASP A 367 -18.82 -3.67 -2.52
N LEU A 368 -17.67 -3.54 -3.20
CA LEU A 368 -17.20 -2.25 -3.71
C LEU A 368 -18.17 -1.64 -4.72
N ILE A 369 -18.77 -2.45 -5.60
CA ILE A 369 -19.79 -2.03 -6.56
C ILE A 369 -21.02 -1.49 -5.82
N ASP A 370 -21.52 -2.22 -4.82
CA ASP A 370 -22.68 -1.82 -4.02
C ASP A 370 -22.45 -0.52 -3.25
N ASP A 371 -21.20 -0.20 -2.90
CA ASP A 371 -20.77 1.04 -2.28
C ASP A 371 -20.43 2.17 -3.30
N GLY A 372 -20.56 1.89 -4.60
CA GLY A 372 -20.29 2.85 -5.68
C GLY A 372 -18.81 3.11 -5.94
N TYR A 373 -17.90 2.24 -5.47
CA TYR A 373 -16.47 2.29 -5.80
C TYR A 373 -16.17 1.54 -7.10
N ILE A 374 -15.17 2.02 -7.84
CA ILE A 374 -14.66 1.38 -9.05
C ILE A 374 -13.48 0.48 -8.69
N PRO A 375 -13.62 -0.86 -8.73
CA PRO A 375 -12.51 -1.78 -8.61
C PRO A 375 -11.57 -1.62 -9.81
N SER A 376 -10.28 -1.37 -9.58
CA SER A 376 -9.34 -1.06 -10.66
C SER A 376 -8.13 -1.98 -10.65
N PHE A 377 -7.84 -2.58 -11.79
CA PHE A 377 -6.61 -3.33 -12.05
C PHE A 377 -5.66 -2.56 -12.98
N CYS A 378 -5.90 -1.26 -13.15
CA CYS A 378 -5.16 -0.41 -14.08
C CYS A 378 -3.66 -0.39 -13.79
N THR A 379 -2.87 -0.49 -14.85
CA THR A 379 -1.42 -0.32 -14.86
C THR A 379 -0.97 0.70 -15.92
N GLY A 380 -1.88 1.52 -16.44
CA GLY A 380 -1.64 2.43 -17.56
C GLY A 380 -0.52 3.45 -17.31
N CYS A 381 -0.42 4.00 -16.09
CA CYS A 381 0.65 4.95 -15.77
C CYS A 381 2.03 4.35 -15.98
N TYR A 382 2.28 3.14 -15.47
CA TYR A 382 3.55 2.44 -15.65
C TYR A 382 3.90 2.16 -17.12
N ARG A 383 2.89 1.83 -17.93
CA ARG A 383 3.04 1.56 -19.35
C ARG A 383 3.35 2.79 -20.20
N ARG A 384 2.94 3.96 -19.72
CA ARG A 384 3.13 5.27 -20.35
C ARG A 384 4.30 6.05 -19.76
N GLY A 385 5.10 5.45 -18.87
CA GLY A 385 6.21 6.13 -18.20
C GLY A 385 5.78 7.21 -17.18
N ARG A 386 4.50 7.23 -16.80
CA ARG A 386 3.98 8.15 -15.76
C ARG A 386 4.26 7.57 -14.37
N VAL A 387 5.51 7.67 -13.93
CA VAL A 387 6.04 7.14 -12.66
C VAL A 387 6.92 8.19 -11.99
N GLY A 388 7.21 8.05 -10.70
CA GLY A 388 8.07 8.97 -9.97
C GLY A 388 7.61 10.43 -10.09
N ALA A 389 8.52 11.33 -10.49
CA ALA A 389 8.23 12.76 -10.65
C ALA A 389 7.14 13.03 -11.70
N ASP A 390 7.17 12.32 -12.85
CA ASP A 390 6.15 12.49 -13.91
C ASP A 390 4.73 12.16 -13.40
N PHE A 391 4.60 11.16 -12.53
CA PHE A 391 3.32 10.87 -11.86
C PHE A 391 2.91 12.01 -10.93
N MET A 392 3.85 12.52 -10.12
CA MET A 392 3.58 13.59 -9.17
C MET A 392 3.18 14.90 -9.85
N ASP A 393 3.77 15.21 -11.00
CA ASP A 393 3.42 16.38 -11.81
C ASP A 393 1.97 16.35 -12.35
N LEU A 394 1.41 15.15 -12.53
CA LEU A 394 0.01 14.96 -12.88
C LEU A 394 -0.91 14.89 -11.63
N ALA A 395 -0.42 14.28 -10.55
CA ALA A 395 -1.21 14.08 -9.35
C ALA A 395 -1.40 15.37 -8.54
N LYS A 396 -0.33 16.17 -8.37
CA LYS A 396 -0.36 17.43 -7.60
C LYS A 396 -1.37 18.46 -8.12
N PRO A 397 -1.51 18.72 -9.43
CA PRO A 397 -2.55 19.59 -9.95
C PRO A 397 -3.93 18.91 -10.10
N GLY A 398 -4.08 17.63 -9.72
CA GLY A 398 -5.34 16.88 -9.84
C GLY A 398 -5.65 16.36 -11.25
N LEU A 399 -4.71 16.47 -12.20
CA LEU A 399 -4.90 16.00 -13.58
C LEU A 399 -4.92 14.48 -13.68
N ILE A 400 -4.40 13.77 -12.68
CA ILE A 400 -4.30 12.31 -12.72
C ILE A 400 -5.67 11.62 -12.82
N LYS A 401 -6.74 12.22 -12.29
CA LYS A 401 -8.10 11.65 -12.39
C LYS A 401 -8.60 11.57 -13.83
N GLU A 402 -8.15 12.46 -14.72
CA GLU A 402 -8.50 12.40 -16.15
C GLU A 402 -8.01 11.11 -16.83
N PHE A 403 -6.94 10.52 -16.32
CA PHE A 403 -6.41 9.24 -16.77
C PHE A 403 -6.90 8.08 -15.91
N CYS A 404 -7.01 8.30 -14.61
CA CYS A 404 -7.36 7.25 -13.65
C CYS A 404 -8.79 6.73 -13.81
N LEU A 405 -9.77 7.61 -14.04
CA LEU A 405 -11.16 7.21 -14.19
C LEU A 405 -11.34 6.35 -15.46
N PRO A 406 -10.97 6.81 -16.68
CA PRO A 406 -11.16 5.99 -17.89
C PRO A 406 -10.42 4.65 -17.80
N ASN A 407 -9.15 4.64 -17.42
CA ASN A 407 -8.38 3.39 -17.28
C ASN A 407 -8.92 2.47 -16.18
N GLY A 408 -9.46 3.05 -15.11
CA GLY A 408 -10.15 2.30 -14.05
C GLY A 408 -11.37 1.57 -14.59
N LEU A 409 -12.24 2.26 -15.33
CA LEU A 409 -13.46 1.69 -15.94
C LEU A 409 -13.13 0.60 -16.97
N VAL A 410 -12.14 0.83 -17.85
CA VAL A 410 -11.74 -0.17 -18.86
C VAL A 410 -11.17 -1.43 -18.20
N SER A 411 -10.27 -1.27 -17.22
CA SER A 411 -9.70 -2.44 -16.50
C SER A 411 -10.74 -3.17 -15.65
N PHE A 412 -11.76 -2.47 -15.17
CA PHE A 412 -12.88 -3.06 -14.46
C PHE A 412 -13.82 -3.80 -15.41
N ALA A 413 -14.15 -3.24 -16.58
CA ALA A 413 -14.93 -3.91 -17.62
C ALA A 413 -14.26 -5.23 -18.03
N GLU A 414 -12.94 -5.25 -18.22
CA GLU A 414 -12.20 -6.48 -18.51
C GLU A 414 -12.42 -7.54 -17.42
N TYR A 415 -12.32 -7.18 -16.13
CA TYR A 415 -12.59 -8.10 -15.03
C TYR A 415 -14.05 -8.64 -15.10
N LEU A 416 -15.01 -7.77 -15.35
CA LEU A 416 -16.43 -8.14 -15.41
C LEU A 416 -16.73 -9.16 -16.51
N TYR A 417 -16.09 -9.02 -17.66
CA TYR A 417 -16.29 -9.96 -18.77
C TYR A 417 -15.61 -11.31 -18.55
N ASP A 418 -14.42 -11.31 -17.95
CA ASP A 418 -13.59 -12.51 -17.87
C ASP A 418 -13.82 -13.36 -16.61
N TYR A 419 -14.16 -12.71 -15.47
CA TYR A 419 -14.12 -13.39 -14.17
C TYR A 419 -15.41 -13.27 -13.34
N ALA A 420 -16.18 -12.20 -13.53
CA ALA A 420 -17.30 -11.90 -12.65
C ALA A 420 -18.46 -12.86 -12.85
N SER A 421 -19.13 -13.23 -11.75
CA SER A 421 -20.41 -13.91 -11.79
C SER A 421 -21.46 -13.08 -12.56
N PRO A 422 -22.55 -13.69 -13.08
CA PRO A 422 -23.59 -12.94 -13.78
C PRO A 422 -24.16 -11.77 -12.97
N SER A 423 -24.34 -11.95 -11.66
CA SER A 423 -24.85 -10.90 -10.76
C SER A 423 -23.87 -9.74 -10.63
N THR A 424 -22.60 -10.01 -10.32
CA THR A 424 -21.55 -8.98 -10.20
C THR A 424 -21.31 -8.28 -11.53
N ARG A 425 -21.35 -9.01 -12.65
CA ARG A 425 -21.23 -8.42 -13.99
C ARG A 425 -22.36 -7.42 -14.27
N GLN A 426 -23.60 -7.80 -13.99
CA GLN A 426 -24.74 -6.91 -14.20
C GLN A 426 -24.63 -5.62 -13.40
N LYS A 427 -24.36 -5.72 -12.09
CA LYS A 427 -24.16 -4.57 -11.21
C LYS A 427 -22.98 -3.69 -11.67
N GLY A 428 -21.86 -4.34 -12.02
CA GLY A 428 -20.63 -3.65 -12.44
C GLY A 428 -20.79 -2.89 -13.75
N LEU A 429 -21.48 -3.46 -14.74
CA LEU A 429 -21.76 -2.77 -16.00
C LEU A 429 -22.68 -1.55 -15.77
N ALA A 430 -23.70 -1.67 -14.91
CA ALA A 430 -24.54 -0.56 -14.53
C ALA A 430 -23.73 0.58 -13.83
N LEU A 431 -22.77 0.21 -12.96
CA LEU A 431 -21.86 1.18 -12.34
C LEU A 431 -20.98 1.87 -13.40
N ILE A 432 -20.43 1.12 -14.37
CA ILE A 432 -19.62 1.71 -15.46
C ILE A 432 -20.47 2.70 -16.25
N ASP A 433 -21.72 2.38 -16.62
CA ASP A 433 -22.61 3.27 -17.36
C ASP A 433 -22.92 4.55 -16.58
N ALA A 434 -23.11 4.46 -15.28
CA ALA A 434 -23.30 5.63 -14.44
C ALA A 434 -22.02 6.49 -14.34
N MET A 435 -20.85 5.85 -14.16
CA MET A 435 -19.59 6.56 -13.92
C MET A 435 -18.97 7.15 -15.18
N LYS A 436 -19.17 6.55 -16.36
CA LYS A 436 -18.65 7.10 -17.64
C LYS A 436 -19.19 8.49 -17.97
N THR A 437 -20.39 8.82 -17.48
CA THR A 437 -20.98 10.15 -17.67
C THR A 437 -20.22 11.25 -16.93
N THR A 438 -19.42 10.90 -15.93
CA THR A 438 -18.59 11.81 -15.16
C THR A 438 -17.20 12.01 -15.77
N ALA A 439 -16.86 11.26 -16.82
CA ALA A 439 -15.58 11.39 -17.50
C ALA A 439 -15.48 12.74 -18.25
N PRO A 440 -14.29 13.37 -18.30
CA PRO A 440 -14.10 14.60 -19.06
C PRO A 440 -14.50 14.42 -20.53
N ALA A 441 -15.20 15.40 -21.12
CA ALA A 441 -15.72 15.34 -22.50
C ALA A 441 -14.62 15.00 -23.53
N LYS A 442 -13.39 15.48 -23.30
CA LYS A 442 -12.23 15.23 -24.19
C LYS A 442 -11.83 13.75 -24.28
N VAL A 443 -12.16 12.93 -23.27
CA VAL A 443 -11.81 11.49 -23.24
C VAL A 443 -13.02 10.58 -23.44
N ALA A 444 -14.23 11.11 -23.45
CA ALA A 444 -15.48 10.33 -23.51
C ALA A 444 -15.52 9.40 -24.73
N HIS A 445 -15.23 9.92 -25.93
CA HIS A 445 -15.24 9.12 -27.17
C HIS A 445 -14.20 7.98 -27.15
N VAL A 446 -13.00 8.25 -26.63
CA VAL A 446 -11.93 7.24 -26.53
C VAL A 446 -12.30 6.18 -25.49
N LEU A 447 -12.93 6.58 -24.38
CA LEU A 447 -13.42 5.68 -23.35
C LEU A 447 -14.54 4.77 -23.90
N ASP A 448 -15.54 5.32 -24.59
CA ASP A 448 -16.62 4.53 -25.18
C ASP A 448 -16.07 3.50 -26.18
N LYS A 449 -15.12 3.89 -27.03
CA LYS A 449 -14.44 2.95 -27.93
C LYS A 449 -13.72 1.84 -27.15
N ALA A 450 -12.91 2.18 -26.16
CA ALA A 450 -12.16 1.21 -25.37
C ALA A 450 -13.07 0.24 -24.61
N LEU A 451 -14.25 0.69 -24.12
CA LEU A 451 -15.24 -0.17 -23.50
C LEU A 451 -15.89 -1.14 -24.51
N LEU A 452 -16.18 -0.68 -25.73
CA LEU A 452 -16.68 -1.52 -26.82
C LEU A 452 -15.65 -2.57 -27.25
N ASP A 453 -14.38 -2.15 -27.42
CA ASP A 453 -13.26 -3.05 -27.76
C ASP A 453 -13.09 -4.13 -26.67
N THR A 454 -13.20 -3.73 -25.38
CA THR A 454 -13.16 -4.68 -24.25
C THR A 454 -14.34 -5.66 -24.29
N ALA A 455 -15.54 -5.18 -24.59
CA ALA A 455 -16.73 -6.03 -24.71
C ALA A 455 -16.64 -7.01 -25.89
N SER A 456 -15.94 -6.64 -26.97
CA SER A 456 -15.70 -7.51 -28.13
C SER A 456 -14.55 -8.51 -27.95
N GLY A 457 -13.88 -8.50 -26.80
CA GLY A 457 -12.83 -9.47 -26.44
C GLY A 457 -11.41 -8.91 -26.45
N GLU A 458 -11.19 -7.63 -26.75
CA GLU A 458 -9.86 -7.03 -26.60
C GLU A 458 -9.51 -6.88 -25.12
N ARG A 459 -8.23 -7.07 -24.79
CA ARG A 459 -7.73 -7.05 -23.41
C ARG A 459 -6.49 -6.17 -23.30
N ASP A 460 -6.21 -5.76 -22.04
CA ASP A 460 -5.03 -4.96 -21.71
C ASP A 460 -5.02 -3.58 -22.39
N ILE A 461 -6.23 -3.01 -22.59
CA ILE A 461 -6.41 -1.67 -23.15
C ILE A 461 -6.10 -0.63 -22.06
N TYR A 462 -5.34 0.41 -22.42
CA TYR A 462 -5.03 1.55 -21.54
C TYR A 462 -4.94 2.85 -22.35
N LEU A 463 -5.38 3.94 -21.71
CA LEU A 463 -5.57 5.27 -22.30
C LEU A 463 -4.53 6.28 -21.80
#